data_be1099421a525a4453967b84e2f3a79b
#
_entry.id   be1099421a525a4453967b84e2f3a79b
#
_cell.length_a   1.000
_cell.length_b   1.000
_cell.length_c   1.000
_cell.angle_alpha   90.00
_cell.angle_beta   90.00
_cell.angle_gamma   90.00
#
_symmetry.space_group_name_H-M   'P 1'
#
loop_
_entity.id
_entity.type
_entity.pdbx_description
1 polymer ?
#
loop_
_entity_poly.entity_id
_entity_poly.type
_entity_poly.pdbx_seq_one_letter_code
_entity_poly.pdbx_strand_id
1 'polypeptide(L)'
;MPISVPNYRRNTDRFQFGILIDITSEYRSPSLRNADRHPSESASTSKKRCETIDKGTQLWRAQLHNEWGPEIVLDNDGHEIDSSIVAYPSKPERMVPRPDRAKEGRVNPKGIPCLYLSDDRNTAMSEMRPWKGSYVSVAQFTIVKNLKVVNCSVDSAQWFFTGIQPAPAKREECVWGSMNRAFSEPVTRDDDIAEYAATQVLAEAFHNAGYDGIIYKSGVGHGRSVAVFNPRDAEITNRYVHRVEEVEPKYSQPIKSILCTLPIA
;
A
#
# COMPACT_ATOMS: atom_id res chain seq x y z
N MET A 1 -14.41 -16.80 38.10
CA MET A 1 -13.75 -15.48 38.22
C MET A 1 -13.19 -15.17 36.85
N PRO A 2 -13.66 -14.15 36.15
CA PRO A 2 -13.10 -13.76 34.85
C PRO A 2 -11.85 -12.94 35.06
N ILE A 3 -10.76 -13.34 34.39
CA ILE A 3 -9.48 -12.61 34.37
C ILE A 3 -9.65 -11.43 33.41
N SER A 4 -9.60 -10.21 33.93
CA SER A 4 -9.63 -8.99 33.11
C SER A 4 -8.30 -8.82 32.38
N VAL A 5 -8.33 -8.82 31.06
CA VAL A 5 -7.20 -8.48 30.21
C VAL A 5 -7.04 -6.95 30.20
N PRO A 6 -5.87 -6.38 30.48
CA PRO A 6 -5.69 -4.93 30.46
C PRO A 6 -5.82 -4.39 29.04
N ASN A 7 -6.65 -3.37 28.88
CA ASN A 7 -6.89 -2.62 27.63
C ASN A 7 -5.66 -1.77 27.27
N TYR A 8 -4.64 -2.34 26.63
CA TYR A 8 -3.39 -1.69 26.27
C TYR A 8 -3.44 -0.85 24.96
N ARG A 9 -4.56 -0.91 24.21
CA ARG A 9 -4.68 -0.28 22.89
C ARG A 9 -5.04 1.22 22.89
N ARG A 10 -5.52 1.79 23.98
CA ARG A 10 -6.05 3.17 23.99
C ARG A 10 -5.03 4.31 24.12
N ASN A 11 -3.77 4.04 24.44
CA ASN A 11 -2.80 5.10 24.71
C ASN A 11 -1.85 5.41 23.53
N THR A 12 -1.72 4.50 22.55
CA THR A 12 -0.88 4.72 21.35
C THR A 12 -1.53 5.67 20.36
N ASP A 13 -2.87 5.65 20.23
CA ASP A 13 -3.58 6.44 19.23
C ASP A 13 -3.59 7.94 19.53
N ARG A 14 -3.63 8.33 20.80
CA ARG A 14 -3.59 9.77 21.20
C ARG A 14 -2.24 10.43 20.94
N PHE A 15 -1.13 9.69 21.02
CA PHE A 15 0.21 10.23 20.75
C PHE A 15 0.48 10.38 19.24
N GLN A 16 -0.07 9.52 18.41
CA GLN A 16 0.06 9.64 16.96
C GLN A 16 -0.67 10.87 16.41
N PHE A 17 -1.87 11.15 16.90
CA PHE A 17 -2.66 12.31 16.46
C PHE A 17 -2.03 13.67 16.82
N GLY A 18 -1.43 13.81 18.00
CA GLY A 18 -0.80 15.07 18.43
C GLY A 18 0.41 15.46 17.60
N ILE A 19 1.21 14.47 17.17
CA ILE A 19 2.42 14.70 16.37
C ILE A 19 2.07 15.02 14.90
N LEU A 20 0.97 14.46 14.38
CA LEU A 20 0.51 14.74 13.03
C LEU A 20 0.01 16.15 12.83
N ILE A 21 -0.67 16.71 13.82
CA ILE A 21 -1.15 18.11 13.79
C ILE A 21 0.06 19.06 13.74
N ASP A 22 1.16 18.73 14.43
CA ASP A 22 2.39 19.53 14.37
C ASP A 22 3.08 19.49 13.01
N ILE A 23 3.12 18.32 12.35
CA ILE A 23 3.71 18.21 11.01
C ILE A 23 2.91 18.95 9.95
N THR A 24 1.58 18.98 10.08
CA THR A 24 0.71 19.67 9.12
C THR A 24 0.58 21.17 9.41
N SER A 25 0.73 21.61 10.67
CA SER A 25 0.62 23.02 11.06
C SER A 25 1.84 23.85 10.67
N GLU A 26 3.04 23.28 10.66
CA GLU A 26 4.26 23.97 10.19
C GLU A 26 4.20 24.36 8.71
N TYR A 27 3.36 23.70 7.91
CA TYR A 27 3.19 24.01 6.48
C TYR A 27 2.18 25.14 6.18
N ARG A 28 1.42 25.63 7.18
CA ARG A 28 0.32 26.59 6.95
C ARG A 28 0.54 28.01 7.41
N SER A 29 1.68 28.40 7.95
CA SER A 29 1.83 29.78 8.42
C SER A 29 3.20 30.39 8.18
N PRO A 30 3.32 31.36 7.24
CA PRO A 30 4.50 32.23 7.14
C PRO A 30 4.53 33.35 8.18
N SER A 31 3.62 33.38 9.16
CA SER A 31 3.51 34.51 10.10
C SER A 31 3.32 34.09 11.55
N LEU A 32 4.30 33.47 12.15
CA LEU A 32 4.53 33.58 13.58
C LEU A 32 6.02 33.41 13.84
N ARG A 33 6.65 34.56 14.08
CA ARG A 33 8.06 34.70 14.47
C ARG A 33 8.26 34.01 15.82
N ASN A 34 9.06 32.97 15.86
CA ASN A 34 9.89 32.65 17.00
C ASN A 34 11.31 32.41 16.47
N ALA A 35 12.11 33.46 16.63
CA ALA A 35 13.51 33.46 16.33
C ALA A 35 14.23 32.71 17.46
N ASP A 36 14.52 31.43 17.30
CA ASP A 36 15.56 30.66 17.99
C ASP A 36 15.45 29.15 17.71
N ARG A 37 15.22 28.77 16.44
CA ARG A 37 15.45 27.40 16.00
C ARG A 37 16.32 27.42 14.75
N HIS A 38 17.44 26.73 14.80
CA HIS A 38 18.31 26.52 13.66
C HIS A 38 17.54 25.88 12.50
N PRO A 39 17.40 26.57 11.32
CA PRO A 39 16.55 26.11 10.24
C PRO A 39 17.10 24.96 9.39
N SER A 40 18.34 24.49 9.67
CA SER A 40 19.06 23.65 8.70
C SER A 40 18.80 22.15 8.79
N GLU A 41 18.44 21.61 9.95
CA GLU A 41 18.24 20.14 10.08
C GLU A 41 16.82 19.67 9.80
N SER A 42 15.81 20.44 10.17
CA SER A 42 14.41 20.11 9.94
C SER A 42 14.05 20.12 8.44
N ALA A 43 14.60 21.07 7.67
CA ALA A 43 14.35 21.18 6.24
C ALA A 43 15.00 20.04 5.42
N SER A 44 16.10 19.45 5.87
CA SER A 44 16.78 18.36 5.17
C SER A 44 16.06 17.01 5.31
N THR A 45 15.45 16.76 6.46
CA THR A 45 14.71 15.52 6.75
C THR A 45 13.35 15.53 6.04
N SER A 46 12.67 16.67 6.04
CA SER A 46 11.40 16.89 5.32
C SER A 46 11.54 16.67 3.82
N LYS A 47 12.64 17.12 3.20
CA LYS A 47 12.90 16.90 1.75
C LYS A 47 13.06 15.43 1.37
N LYS A 48 13.55 14.57 2.27
CA LYS A 48 13.71 13.13 2.00
C LYS A 48 12.37 12.37 1.97
N ARG A 49 11.31 12.93 2.53
CA ARG A 49 9.98 12.31 2.58
C ARG A 49 9.05 12.75 1.47
N CYS A 50 9.43 13.75 0.70
CA CYS A 50 8.75 14.16 -0.53
C CYS A 50 9.51 13.60 -1.73
N GLU A 51 8.82 12.82 -2.56
CA GLU A 51 9.35 12.25 -3.80
C GLU A 51 8.47 12.71 -4.96
N THR A 52 9.06 12.83 -6.14
CA THR A 52 8.33 13.10 -7.38
C THR A 52 8.34 11.83 -8.21
N ILE A 53 7.15 11.38 -8.60
CA ILE A 53 7.00 10.36 -9.63
C ILE A 53 6.84 11.08 -10.95
N ASP A 54 7.81 10.92 -11.85
CA ASP A 54 7.84 11.63 -13.11
C ASP A 54 6.76 11.12 -14.07
N LYS A 55 6.26 12.03 -14.91
CA LYS A 55 5.45 11.67 -16.07
C LYS A 55 6.17 10.63 -16.92
N GLY A 56 5.46 9.60 -17.36
CA GLY A 56 5.99 8.48 -18.12
C GLY A 56 6.45 7.30 -17.27
N THR A 57 6.55 7.46 -15.94
CA THR A 57 6.86 6.34 -15.02
C THR A 57 5.84 5.24 -15.19
N GLN A 58 6.33 3.99 -15.27
CA GLN A 58 5.51 2.81 -15.40
C GLN A 58 5.31 2.15 -14.04
N LEU A 59 4.05 1.86 -13.71
CA LEU A 59 3.62 1.21 -12.48
C LEU A 59 2.66 0.06 -12.81
N TRP A 60 2.43 -0.84 -11.86
CA TRP A 60 1.73 -2.09 -12.08
C TRP A 60 0.53 -2.25 -11.13
N ARG A 61 -0.54 -2.83 -11.63
CA ARG A 61 -1.69 -3.25 -10.84
C ARG A 61 -2.12 -4.65 -11.24
N ALA A 62 -2.42 -5.49 -10.25
CA ALA A 62 -2.94 -6.82 -10.50
C ALA A 62 -4.35 -7.02 -9.95
N GLN A 63 -5.07 -7.99 -10.49
CA GLN A 63 -6.36 -8.49 -9.98
C GLN A 63 -6.50 -9.98 -10.24
N LEU A 64 -7.08 -10.70 -9.28
CA LEU A 64 -7.48 -12.11 -9.43
C LEU A 64 -8.73 -12.22 -10.28
N HIS A 65 -8.55 -12.16 -11.59
CA HIS A 65 -9.62 -12.29 -12.58
C HIS A 65 -9.02 -12.41 -13.97
N ASN A 66 -9.74 -13.05 -14.88
CA ASN A 66 -9.48 -13.09 -16.31
C ASN A 66 -10.80 -13.12 -17.08
N GLU A 67 -10.75 -12.82 -18.35
CA GLU A 67 -11.81 -13.09 -19.31
C GLU A 67 -11.49 -14.41 -20.04
N TRP A 68 -12.50 -15.04 -20.62
CA TRP A 68 -12.33 -16.19 -21.49
C TRP A 68 -12.84 -15.83 -22.88
N GLY A 69 -12.13 -16.22 -23.92
CA GLY A 69 -12.53 -15.95 -25.28
C GLY A 69 -11.86 -16.89 -26.27
N PRO A 70 -12.36 -16.95 -27.51
CA PRO A 70 -11.76 -17.75 -28.56
C PRO A 70 -10.43 -17.14 -29.00
N GLU A 71 -9.43 -18.00 -29.18
CA GLU A 71 -8.23 -17.71 -29.95
C GLU A 71 -8.34 -18.49 -31.26
N ILE A 72 -8.39 -17.78 -32.38
CA ILE A 72 -8.52 -18.36 -33.69
C ILE A 72 -7.18 -18.33 -34.38
N VAL A 73 -6.67 -19.49 -34.76
CA VAL A 73 -5.43 -19.63 -35.55
C VAL A 73 -5.80 -19.68 -37.03
N LEU A 74 -5.23 -18.75 -37.79
CA LEU A 74 -5.44 -18.68 -39.24
C LEU A 74 -4.24 -19.22 -40.00
N ASP A 75 -4.44 -19.81 -41.16
CA ASP A 75 -3.38 -20.13 -42.12
C ASP A 75 -2.91 -18.88 -42.86
N ASN A 76 -1.92 -19.06 -43.78
CA ASN A 76 -1.36 -17.96 -44.58
C ASN A 76 -2.39 -17.32 -45.54
N ASP A 77 -3.48 -18.03 -45.83
CA ASP A 77 -4.55 -17.57 -46.73
C ASP A 77 -5.73 -16.99 -45.96
N GLY A 78 -5.67 -16.95 -44.62
CA GLY A 78 -6.68 -16.36 -43.75
C GLY A 78 -7.83 -17.30 -43.39
N HIS A 79 -7.71 -18.61 -43.64
CA HIS A 79 -8.70 -19.59 -43.21
C HIS A 79 -8.43 -20.07 -41.79
N GLU A 80 -9.51 -20.27 -41.02
CA GLU A 80 -9.44 -20.82 -39.67
C GLU A 80 -8.97 -22.28 -39.73
N ILE A 81 -7.85 -22.58 -39.09
CA ILE A 81 -7.25 -23.93 -38.99
C ILE A 81 -7.37 -24.53 -37.59
N ASP A 82 -7.53 -23.70 -36.57
CA ASP A 82 -7.75 -24.12 -35.20
C ASP A 82 -8.45 -23.03 -34.39
N SER A 83 -9.17 -23.43 -33.34
CA SER A 83 -9.74 -22.51 -32.36
C SER A 83 -9.77 -23.13 -31.00
N SER A 84 -9.36 -22.34 -30.02
CA SER A 84 -9.34 -22.75 -28.61
C SER A 84 -9.89 -21.64 -27.71
N ILE A 85 -10.34 -22.02 -26.51
CA ILE A 85 -10.76 -21.04 -25.51
C ILE A 85 -9.58 -20.75 -24.61
N VAL A 86 -9.13 -19.51 -24.62
CA VAL A 86 -7.97 -19.05 -23.85
C VAL A 86 -8.32 -17.96 -22.87
N ALA A 87 -7.45 -17.77 -21.88
CA ALA A 87 -7.59 -16.70 -20.91
C ALA A 87 -7.08 -15.37 -21.47
N TYR A 88 -7.88 -14.33 -21.35
CA TYR A 88 -7.55 -12.95 -21.69
C TYR A 88 -7.43 -12.10 -20.42
N PRO A 89 -6.64 -11.01 -20.43
CA PRO A 89 -6.60 -10.09 -19.31
C PRO A 89 -7.93 -9.38 -19.12
N SER A 90 -8.25 -9.05 -17.88
CA SER A 90 -9.45 -8.28 -17.51
C SER A 90 -9.58 -7.01 -18.33
N LYS A 91 -10.82 -6.61 -18.62
CA LYS A 91 -11.12 -5.35 -19.33
C LYS A 91 -10.53 -4.13 -18.60
N PRO A 92 -10.18 -3.04 -19.34
CA PRO A 92 -9.58 -1.83 -18.75
C PRO A 92 -10.41 -1.25 -17.59
N GLU A 93 -11.74 -1.22 -17.76
CA GLU A 93 -12.67 -0.64 -16.78
C GLU A 93 -12.65 -1.41 -15.44
N ARG A 94 -12.19 -2.67 -15.45
CA ARG A 94 -12.04 -3.49 -14.26
C ARG A 94 -10.71 -3.26 -13.58
N MET A 95 -9.72 -2.81 -14.31
CA MET A 95 -8.38 -2.52 -13.76
C MET A 95 -8.27 -1.13 -13.12
N VAL A 96 -9.29 -0.27 -13.28
CA VAL A 96 -9.36 1.06 -12.65
C VAL A 96 -10.42 1.04 -11.54
N PRO A 97 -10.20 1.71 -10.40
CA PRO A 97 -11.23 1.82 -9.35
C PRO A 97 -12.43 2.61 -9.87
N ARG A 98 -13.62 2.04 -9.70
CA ARG A 98 -14.86 2.67 -10.14
C ARG A 98 -15.36 3.65 -9.08
N PRO A 99 -15.73 4.90 -9.45
CA PRO A 99 -16.21 5.91 -8.51
C PRO A 99 -17.46 5.48 -7.72
N ASP A 100 -18.37 4.73 -8.39
CA ASP A 100 -19.65 4.27 -7.84
C ASP A 100 -19.51 3.05 -6.90
N ARG A 101 -18.37 2.37 -6.93
CA ARG A 101 -18.13 1.09 -6.23
C ARG A 101 -16.74 1.01 -5.60
N ALA A 102 -16.12 2.15 -5.32
CA ALA A 102 -14.82 2.18 -4.67
C ALA A 102 -14.92 1.51 -3.29
N LYS A 103 -14.19 0.39 -3.15
CA LYS A 103 -14.02 -0.26 -1.86
C LYS A 103 -13.10 0.58 -1.00
N GLU A 104 -13.31 0.52 0.28
CA GLU A 104 -12.35 1.11 1.21
C GLU A 104 -11.01 0.37 1.18
N GLY A 105 -9.99 1.10 1.53
CA GLY A 105 -8.63 0.61 1.66
C GLY A 105 -7.86 1.49 2.63
N ARG A 106 -6.58 1.23 2.78
CA ARG A 106 -5.71 1.94 3.72
C ARG A 106 -5.61 3.44 3.47
N VAL A 107 -5.83 3.87 2.24
CA VAL A 107 -5.61 5.26 1.81
C VAL A 107 -6.93 5.97 1.52
N ASN A 108 -8.01 5.22 1.34
CA ASN A 108 -9.29 5.78 0.96
C ASN A 108 -10.47 5.17 1.73
N PRO A 109 -11.42 5.97 2.18
CA PRO A 109 -12.70 5.49 2.68
C PRO A 109 -13.57 4.93 1.54
N LYS A 110 -14.60 4.17 1.89
CA LYS A 110 -15.57 3.63 0.95
C LYS A 110 -16.23 4.75 0.13
N GLY A 111 -16.31 4.53 -1.18
CA GLY A 111 -16.91 5.50 -2.11
C GLY A 111 -15.94 6.53 -2.69
N ILE A 112 -14.74 6.67 -2.15
CA ILE A 112 -13.69 7.54 -2.70
C ILE A 112 -12.67 6.66 -3.44
N PRO A 113 -12.55 6.76 -4.77
CA PRO A 113 -11.64 5.94 -5.54
C PRO A 113 -10.20 6.39 -5.36
N CYS A 114 -9.32 5.43 -5.06
CA CYS A 114 -7.87 5.60 -5.04
C CYS A 114 -7.23 4.49 -5.87
N LEU A 115 -6.25 4.82 -6.68
CA LEU A 115 -5.57 3.85 -7.55
C LEU A 115 -4.33 3.30 -6.85
N TYR A 116 -4.38 2.02 -6.48
CA TYR A 116 -3.28 1.30 -5.87
C TYR A 116 -2.43 0.63 -6.96
N LEU A 117 -1.17 0.97 -7.01
CA LEU A 117 -0.17 0.51 -7.96
C LEU A 117 1.05 -0.04 -7.21
N SER A 118 1.98 -0.66 -7.93
CA SER A 118 3.30 -1.04 -7.43
C SER A 118 4.38 -0.66 -8.42
N ASP A 119 5.58 -0.37 -7.93
CA ASP A 119 6.76 -0.15 -8.77
C ASP A 119 7.36 -1.45 -9.33
N ASP A 120 6.93 -2.60 -8.81
CA ASP A 120 7.33 -3.92 -9.27
C ASP A 120 6.12 -4.80 -9.62
N ARG A 121 6.17 -5.45 -10.80
CA ARG A 121 5.09 -6.30 -11.31
C ARG A 121 4.82 -7.51 -10.41
N ASN A 122 5.88 -8.15 -9.92
CA ASN A 122 5.73 -9.34 -9.07
C ASN A 122 5.11 -8.97 -7.72
N THR A 123 5.48 -7.81 -7.19
CA THR A 123 4.86 -7.25 -5.98
C THR A 123 3.37 -6.99 -6.19
N ALA A 124 2.97 -6.38 -7.33
CA ALA A 124 1.56 -6.18 -7.65
C ALA A 124 0.78 -7.50 -7.70
N MET A 125 1.37 -8.56 -8.27
CA MET A 125 0.75 -9.89 -8.29
C MET A 125 0.68 -10.52 -6.89
N SER A 126 1.73 -10.37 -6.07
CA SER A 126 1.79 -10.92 -4.71
C SER A 126 0.76 -10.30 -3.77
N GLU A 127 0.42 -9.00 -3.96
CA GLU A 127 -0.65 -8.32 -3.20
C GLU A 127 -2.03 -8.98 -3.40
N MET A 128 -2.22 -9.68 -4.51
CA MET A 128 -3.45 -10.42 -4.76
C MET A 128 -3.54 -11.75 -4.01
N ARG A 129 -2.45 -12.20 -3.35
CA ARG A 129 -2.35 -13.49 -2.64
C ARG A 129 -2.93 -14.63 -3.48
N PRO A 130 -2.42 -14.84 -4.70
CA PRO A 130 -2.94 -15.84 -5.62
C PRO A 130 -2.69 -17.26 -5.11
N TRP A 131 -3.45 -18.22 -5.62
CA TRP A 131 -3.21 -19.65 -5.39
C TRP A 131 -2.81 -20.34 -6.69
N LYS A 132 -2.17 -21.50 -6.59
CA LYS A 132 -1.77 -22.33 -7.73
C LYS A 132 -2.97 -22.61 -8.65
N GLY A 133 -2.82 -22.35 -9.94
CA GLY A 133 -3.85 -22.52 -10.96
C GLY A 133 -4.78 -21.32 -11.13
N SER A 134 -4.72 -20.32 -10.26
CA SER A 134 -5.48 -19.08 -10.46
C SER A 134 -4.92 -18.23 -11.60
N TYR A 135 -5.77 -17.38 -12.16
CA TYR A 135 -5.37 -16.41 -13.18
C TYR A 135 -5.31 -15.01 -12.59
N VAL A 136 -4.24 -14.30 -12.88
CA VAL A 136 -3.98 -12.93 -12.45
C VAL A 136 -3.88 -12.03 -13.67
N SER A 137 -4.79 -11.07 -13.78
CA SER A 137 -4.67 -9.98 -14.76
C SER A 137 -3.77 -8.91 -14.18
N VAL A 138 -2.79 -8.48 -14.98
CA VAL A 138 -1.84 -7.41 -14.63
C VAL A 138 -1.97 -6.30 -15.65
N ALA A 139 -2.20 -5.07 -15.18
CA ALA A 139 -2.17 -3.87 -16.02
C ALA A 139 -0.92 -3.05 -15.73
N GLN A 140 -0.30 -2.59 -16.79
CA GLN A 140 0.76 -1.59 -16.76
C GLN A 140 0.12 -0.22 -16.91
N PHE A 141 0.45 0.68 -15.99
CA PHE A 141 0.00 2.05 -15.99
C PHE A 141 1.16 2.98 -16.28
N THR A 142 0.91 4.02 -17.04
CA THR A 142 1.86 5.11 -17.26
C THR A 142 1.33 6.37 -16.58
N ILE A 143 2.15 7.02 -15.78
CA ILE A 143 1.82 8.27 -15.10
C ILE A 143 1.76 9.41 -16.13
N VAL A 144 0.65 10.17 -16.13
CA VAL A 144 0.39 11.19 -17.20
C VAL A 144 0.89 12.59 -16.85
N LYS A 145 1.20 12.86 -15.57
CA LYS A 145 1.79 14.12 -15.08
C LYS A 145 2.79 13.83 -13.97
N ASN A 146 3.66 14.77 -13.64
CA ASN A 146 4.51 14.64 -12.46
C ASN A 146 3.66 14.64 -11.20
N LEU A 147 3.85 13.65 -10.32
CA LEU A 147 3.12 13.49 -9.07
C LEU A 147 4.02 13.81 -7.88
N LYS A 148 3.60 14.71 -7.03
CA LYS A 148 4.24 14.98 -5.75
C LYS A 148 3.69 14.02 -4.69
N VAL A 149 4.50 13.12 -4.17
CA VAL A 149 4.05 12.05 -3.27
C VAL A 149 4.80 12.06 -1.95
N VAL A 150 4.13 11.58 -0.90
CA VAL A 150 4.75 11.34 0.40
C VAL A 150 5.39 9.95 0.39
N ASN A 151 6.69 9.87 0.63
CA ASN A 151 7.41 8.60 0.70
C ASN A 151 7.51 8.13 2.15
N CYS A 152 6.62 7.22 2.55
CA CYS A 152 6.64 6.53 3.84
C CYS A 152 7.57 5.31 3.84
N SER A 153 8.04 4.82 2.66
CA SER A 153 8.83 3.59 2.54
C SER A 153 10.29 3.72 2.98
N VAL A 154 10.78 4.93 3.20
CA VAL A 154 12.16 5.16 3.65
C VAL A 154 12.37 4.51 5.01
N ASP A 155 13.45 3.73 5.13
CA ASP A 155 13.79 3.07 6.37
C ASP A 155 13.91 4.06 7.52
N SER A 156 13.24 3.76 8.59
CA SER A 156 13.24 4.52 9.82
C SER A 156 13.45 3.57 11.00
N ALA A 157 14.09 4.07 12.03
CA ALA A 157 14.38 3.30 13.23
C ALA A 157 13.06 2.77 13.83
N GLN A 158 13.00 1.48 14.12
CA GLN A 158 11.91 0.93 14.92
C GLN A 158 12.11 1.40 16.36
N TRP A 159 11.10 2.03 16.91
CA TRP A 159 11.11 2.38 18.31
C TRP A 159 10.40 1.31 19.13
N PHE A 160 11.16 0.68 20.02
CA PHE A 160 10.58 -0.14 21.07
C PHE A 160 10.29 0.76 22.27
N PHE A 161 9.10 0.66 22.82
CA PHE A 161 8.68 1.43 23.99
C PHE A 161 9.54 1.03 25.21
N THR A 162 10.57 1.81 25.48
CA THR A 162 11.48 1.58 26.60
C THR A 162 11.18 2.44 27.83
N GLY A 163 10.06 3.18 27.82
CA GLY A 163 9.71 4.14 28.88
C GLY A 163 10.48 5.46 28.82
N ILE A 164 11.51 5.58 28.00
CA ILE A 164 12.31 6.79 27.82
C ILE A 164 11.91 7.50 26.54
N GLN A 165 11.55 8.79 26.61
CA GLN A 165 11.25 9.57 25.41
C GLN A 165 12.52 9.74 24.57
N PRO A 166 12.46 9.40 23.25
CA PRO A 166 13.60 9.63 22.36
C PRO A 166 13.86 11.12 22.15
N ALA A 167 15.10 11.46 21.77
CA ALA A 167 15.46 12.82 21.36
C ALA A 167 14.56 13.30 20.18
N PRO A 168 14.33 14.61 20.00
CA PRO A 168 13.40 15.14 19.00
C PRO A 168 13.62 14.60 17.59
N ALA A 169 14.86 14.58 17.08
CA ALA A 169 15.22 14.02 15.77
C ALA A 169 14.82 12.53 15.63
N LYS A 170 15.05 11.75 16.70
CA LYS A 170 14.70 10.34 16.72
C LYS A 170 13.19 10.09 16.83
N ARG A 171 12.43 11.03 17.40
CA ARG A 171 10.96 10.95 17.42
C ARG A 171 10.38 11.01 16.00
N GLU A 172 10.89 11.93 15.16
CA GLU A 172 10.46 12.04 13.77
C GLU A 172 10.68 10.71 13.02
N GLU A 173 11.86 10.11 13.13
CA GLU A 173 12.15 8.80 12.52
C GLU A 173 11.20 7.70 13.02
N CYS A 174 10.88 7.69 14.32
CA CYS A 174 9.95 6.72 14.90
C CYS A 174 8.53 6.90 14.38
N VAL A 175 8.07 8.14 14.19
CA VAL A 175 6.76 8.45 13.62
C VAL A 175 6.67 7.94 12.18
N TRP A 176 7.68 8.24 11.35
CA TRP A 176 7.73 7.75 9.97
C TRP A 176 7.78 6.22 9.90
N GLY A 177 8.51 5.57 10.81
CA GLY A 177 8.52 4.11 10.93
C GLY A 177 7.15 3.52 11.27
N SER A 178 6.42 4.19 12.17
CA SER A 178 5.06 3.80 12.55
C SER A 178 4.08 4.00 11.40
N MET A 179 4.20 5.10 10.65
CA MET A 179 3.38 5.35 9.45
C MET A 179 3.63 4.28 8.38
N ASN A 180 4.91 4.00 8.05
CA ASN A 180 5.24 2.95 7.08
C ASN A 180 4.65 1.61 7.50
N ARG A 181 4.77 1.24 8.77
CA ARG A 181 4.19 0.01 9.31
C ARG A 181 2.68 -0.01 9.13
N ALA A 182 1.97 1.05 9.53
CA ALA A 182 0.52 1.14 9.42
C ALA A 182 0.03 1.00 7.97
N PHE A 183 0.76 1.56 6.99
CA PHE A 183 0.45 1.39 5.57
C PHE A 183 0.87 0.03 5.00
N SER A 184 1.88 -0.64 5.57
CA SER A 184 2.46 -1.88 5.02
C SER A 184 1.92 -3.15 5.66
N GLU A 185 1.48 -3.09 6.92
CA GLU A 185 1.07 -4.27 7.68
C GLU A 185 -0.13 -4.96 7.03
N PRO A 186 -0.02 -6.26 6.69
CA PRO A 186 -1.11 -6.98 6.08
C PRO A 186 -2.32 -7.06 7.02
N VAL A 187 -3.47 -6.63 6.53
CA VAL A 187 -4.74 -6.75 7.21
C VAL A 187 -5.24 -8.18 7.05
N THR A 188 -5.71 -8.82 8.11
CA THR A 188 -6.30 -10.16 8.06
C THR A 188 -7.74 -10.09 7.50
N ARG A 189 -8.33 -11.22 7.09
CA ARG A 189 -9.67 -11.21 6.48
C ARG A 189 -10.80 -10.85 7.45
N ASP A 190 -10.52 -10.97 8.74
CA ASP A 190 -11.46 -10.72 9.84
C ASP A 190 -11.23 -9.33 10.48
N ASP A 191 -10.36 -8.51 9.92
CA ASP A 191 -10.04 -7.21 10.47
C ASP A 191 -11.21 -6.25 10.29
N ASP A 192 -11.53 -5.59 11.38
CA ASP A 192 -12.58 -4.59 11.46
C ASP A 192 -12.18 -3.36 10.59
N ILE A 193 -13.16 -2.81 9.90
CA ILE A 193 -13.07 -1.56 9.10
C ILE A 193 -12.38 -0.43 9.89
N ALA A 194 -12.48 -0.46 11.22
CA ALA A 194 -11.83 0.48 12.12
C ALA A 194 -10.28 0.52 12.01
N GLU A 195 -9.64 -0.54 11.48
CA GLU A 195 -8.18 -0.56 11.35
C GLU A 195 -7.64 0.36 10.25
N TYR A 196 -8.47 0.70 9.27
CA TYR A 196 -8.08 1.66 8.22
C TYR A 196 -8.26 3.12 8.60
N ALA A 197 -9.03 3.44 9.65
CA ALA A 197 -9.37 4.81 9.99
C ALA A 197 -8.14 5.71 10.20
N ALA A 198 -7.12 5.21 10.90
CA ALA A 198 -5.91 5.98 11.17
C ALA A 198 -5.12 6.30 9.88
N THR A 199 -4.96 5.33 8.98
CA THR A 199 -4.23 5.51 7.72
C THR A 199 -5.03 6.35 6.71
N GLN A 200 -6.36 6.26 6.73
CA GLN A 200 -7.25 7.09 5.91
C GLN A 200 -7.17 8.57 6.32
N VAL A 201 -7.17 8.86 7.63
CA VAL A 201 -6.99 10.24 8.14
C VAL A 201 -5.63 10.81 7.75
N LEU A 202 -4.55 10.00 7.82
CA LEU A 202 -3.23 10.39 7.35
C LEU A 202 -3.22 10.69 5.85
N ALA A 203 -3.84 9.84 5.06
CA ALA A 203 -3.94 10.02 3.61
C ALA A 203 -4.72 11.29 3.25
N GLU A 204 -5.82 11.56 3.95
CA GLU A 204 -6.59 12.79 3.79
C GLU A 204 -5.76 14.04 4.15
N ALA A 205 -4.99 13.97 5.24
CA ALA A 205 -4.10 15.08 5.63
C ALA A 205 -3.04 15.35 4.56
N PHE A 206 -2.44 14.31 3.96
CA PHE A 206 -1.49 14.47 2.86
C PHE A 206 -2.16 15.02 1.60
N HIS A 207 -3.35 14.54 1.25
CA HIS A 207 -4.11 15.07 0.12
C HIS A 207 -4.44 16.56 0.31
N ASN A 208 -4.91 16.94 1.51
CA ASN A 208 -5.18 18.34 1.85
C ASN A 208 -3.92 19.23 1.86
N ALA A 209 -2.74 18.64 2.11
CA ALA A 209 -1.45 19.32 1.99
C ALA A 209 -0.95 19.45 0.55
N GLY A 210 -1.72 18.99 -0.45
CA GLY A 210 -1.42 19.13 -1.87
C GLY A 210 -0.49 18.05 -2.43
N TYR A 211 -0.43 16.87 -1.80
CA TYR A 211 0.21 15.70 -2.38
C TYR A 211 -0.75 14.94 -3.30
N ASP A 212 -0.22 14.30 -4.33
CA ASP A 212 -0.96 13.51 -5.31
C ASP A 212 -1.07 12.02 -4.91
N GLY A 213 -0.29 11.58 -3.91
CA GLY A 213 -0.29 10.17 -3.49
C GLY A 213 0.72 9.85 -2.38
N ILE A 214 0.81 8.56 -2.07
CA ILE A 214 1.66 8.02 -1.00
C ILE A 214 2.42 6.81 -1.52
N ILE A 215 3.70 6.70 -1.16
CA ILE A 215 4.53 5.51 -1.37
C ILE A 215 4.79 4.84 -0.02
N TYR A 216 4.63 3.53 0.06
CA TYR A 216 4.93 2.73 1.25
C TYR A 216 5.48 1.35 0.86
N LYS A 217 6.13 0.64 1.77
CA LYS A 217 6.64 -0.72 1.51
C LYS A 217 5.48 -1.69 1.34
N SER A 218 5.60 -2.62 0.39
CA SER A 218 4.69 -3.75 0.33
C SER A 218 4.92 -4.68 1.53
N GLY A 219 3.84 -5.20 2.11
CA GLY A 219 3.91 -6.20 3.17
C GLY A 219 4.10 -7.64 2.65
N VAL A 220 4.02 -7.83 1.32
CA VAL A 220 4.02 -9.18 0.69
C VAL A 220 5.01 -9.33 -0.46
N GLY A 221 5.60 -8.24 -0.94
CA GLY A 221 6.59 -8.23 -2.03
C GLY A 221 7.81 -7.39 -1.70
N HIS A 222 8.82 -7.43 -2.57
CA HIS A 222 10.07 -6.66 -2.39
C HIS A 222 9.94 -5.21 -2.88
N GLY A 223 8.95 -4.91 -3.72
CA GLY A 223 8.69 -3.59 -4.26
C GLY A 223 7.92 -2.68 -3.28
N ARG A 224 7.63 -1.48 -3.78
CA ARG A 224 6.84 -0.48 -3.06
C ARG A 224 5.44 -0.41 -3.63
N SER A 225 4.48 -0.12 -2.76
CA SER A 225 3.12 0.22 -3.14
C SER A 225 2.99 1.72 -3.30
N VAL A 226 2.27 2.15 -4.32
CA VAL A 226 2.00 3.54 -4.67
C VAL A 226 0.48 3.73 -4.71
N ALA A 227 -0.04 4.55 -3.82
CA ALA A 227 -1.45 4.94 -3.82
C ALA A 227 -1.58 6.32 -4.45
N VAL A 228 -2.23 6.41 -5.61
CA VAL A 228 -2.48 7.66 -6.34
C VAL A 228 -3.90 8.12 -6.03
N PHE A 229 -4.05 9.33 -5.46
CA PHE A 229 -5.34 9.84 -5.01
C PHE A 229 -6.34 10.08 -6.15
N ASN A 230 -5.87 10.58 -7.29
CA ASN A 230 -6.71 10.73 -8.45
C ASN A 230 -6.42 9.64 -9.50
N PRO A 231 -7.31 8.67 -9.71
CA PRO A 231 -7.07 7.58 -10.67
C PRO A 231 -6.83 8.05 -12.13
N ARG A 232 -7.21 9.27 -12.47
CA ARG A 232 -7.00 9.86 -13.81
C ARG A 232 -5.56 10.31 -14.06
N ASP A 233 -4.72 10.30 -13.02
CA ASP A 233 -3.31 10.69 -13.14
C ASP A 233 -2.42 9.54 -13.65
N ALA A 234 -3.04 8.39 -13.99
CA ALA A 234 -2.39 7.24 -14.61
C ALA A 234 -3.31 6.60 -15.65
N GLU A 235 -2.73 6.16 -16.77
CA GLU A 235 -3.43 5.52 -17.88
C GLU A 235 -2.90 4.11 -18.12
N ILE A 236 -3.79 3.18 -18.51
CA ILE A 236 -3.40 1.81 -18.85
C ILE A 236 -2.74 1.81 -20.22
N THR A 237 -1.51 1.31 -20.28
CA THR A 237 -0.75 1.15 -21.53
C THR A 237 -0.73 -0.29 -22.02
N ASN A 238 -0.65 -1.27 -21.11
CA ASN A 238 -0.65 -2.68 -21.45
C ASN A 238 -1.43 -3.50 -20.41
N ARG A 239 -1.89 -4.68 -20.84
CA ARG A 239 -2.55 -5.66 -19.97
C ARG A 239 -2.06 -7.05 -20.31
N TYR A 240 -1.88 -7.85 -19.27
CA TYR A 240 -1.38 -9.22 -19.32
C TYR A 240 -2.27 -10.12 -18.47
N VAL A 241 -2.31 -11.41 -18.81
CA VAL A 241 -2.86 -12.44 -17.94
C VAL A 241 -1.77 -13.48 -17.66
N HIS A 242 -1.66 -13.88 -16.40
CA HIS A 242 -0.73 -14.92 -15.96
C HIS A 242 -1.52 -16.03 -15.27
N ARG A 243 -1.20 -17.27 -15.59
CA ARG A 243 -1.61 -18.41 -14.77
C ARG A 243 -0.55 -18.61 -13.69
N VAL A 244 -0.98 -18.81 -12.45
CA VAL A 244 -0.08 -19.07 -11.33
C VAL A 244 0.32 -20.54 -11.36
N GLU A 245 1.59 -20.80 -11.60
CA GLU A 245 2.12 -22.15 -11.68
C GLU A 245 2.48 -22.71 -10.30
N GLU A 246 3.05 -21.87 -9.46
CA GLU A 246 3.52 -22.26 -8.14
C GLU A 246 3.39 -21.11 -7.13
N VAL A 247 3.20 -21.47 -5.87
CA VAL A 247 3.21 -20.53 -4.73
C VAL A 247 4.04 -21.20 -3.63
N GLU A 248 5.17 -20.59 -3.29
CA GLU A 248 6.05 -21.06 -2.23
C GLU A 248 5.80 -20.30 -0.91
N PRO A 249 5.06 -20.89 0.03
CA PRO A 249 4.88 -20.30 1.34
C PRO A 249 6.17 -20.43 2.16
N LYS A 250 6.56 -19.33 2.83
CA LYS A 250 7.67 -19.35 3.80
C LYS A 250 7.09 -19.28 5.21
N TYR A 251 7.50 -20.22 6.04
CA TYR A 251 7.07 -20.28 7.44
C TYR A 251 8.23 -19.87 8.36
N SER A 252 7.90 -19.14 9.42
CA SER A 252 8.84 -18.91 10.53
C SER A 252 9.02 -20.19 11.33
N GLN A 253 10.06 -20.23 12.19
CA GLN A 253 10.15 -21.26 13.22
C GLN A 253 8.90 -21.20 14.11
N PRO A 254 8.45 -22.34 14.68
CA PRO A 254 7.30 -22.37 15.57
C PRO A 254 7.47 -21.38 16.72
N ILE A 255 6.50 -20.50 16.92
CA ILE A 255 6.50 -19.50 17.99
C ILE A 255 6.34 -20.19 19.34
N LYS A 256 5.58 -21.30 19.37
CA LYS A 256 5.33 -22.11 20.54
C LYS A 256 5.09 -23.56 20.13
N SER A 257 5.68 -24.52 20.84
CA SER A 257 5.36 -25.94 20.75
C SER A 257 4.74 -26.42 22.06
N ILE A 258 3.69 -27.23 21.96
CA ILE A 258 3.08 -27.91 23.11
C ILE A 258 3.27 -29.40 22.90
N LEU A 259 4.01 -30.04 23.79
CA LEU A 259 4.12 -31.49 23.82
C LEU A 259 2.84 -32.09 24.39
N CYS A 260 2.06 -32.76 23.55
CA CYS A 260 0.95 -33.58 24.01
C CYS A 260 1.52 -34.94 24.45
N THR A 261 1.74 -35.12 25.73
CA THR A 261 1.97 -36.47 26.28
C THR A 261 0.61 -37.18 26.33
N LEU A 262 0.43 -38.18 25.46
CA LEU A 262 -0.68 -39.11 25.61
C LEU A 262 -0.50 -39.85 26.96
N PRO A 263 -1.54 -39.99 27.78
CA PRO A 263 -1.48 -40.88 28.94
C PRO A 263 -1.17 -42.28 28.42
N ILE A 264 -0.10 -42.88 28.91
CA ILE A 264 0.22 -44.28 28.67
C ILE A 264 -0.89 -45.08 29.35
N ALA A 265 -1.66 -45.82 28.55
CA ALA A 265 -2.74 -46.70 29.04
C ALA A 265 -2.17 -47.92 29.78
#